data_37cc7a3468628001b26d63f5388d0f36
#
_entry.id   37cc7a3468628001b26d63f5388d0f36
#
_cell.length_a   1.000
_cell.length_b   1.000
_cell.length_c   1.000
_cell.angle_alpha   90.00
_cell.angle_beta   90.00
_cell.angle_gamma   90.00
#
_symmetry.space_group_name_H-M   'P 1'
#
loop_
_entity.id
_entity.type
_entity.pdbx_description
1 polymer ?
#
loop_
_entity_poly.entity_id
_entity_poly.type
_entity_poly.pdbx_seq_one_letter_code
_entity_poly.pdbx_strand_id
1 'polypeptide(L)'
;MSRVLESACGNAGVVGKRGGTYLCMEGPQFSTRAESNVYRSWGMDVIGMTNLQEARLAREAEICYVTAAMVTDYDCWHPHHDSVTVDQVVAVLLKNAENACKVIRAAVAATPAKRSCKCGAALQHAILTERDKIPSATREKLKLILGKYLDHGAQA
;
A
#
# COMPACT_ATOMS: atom_id res chain seq x y z
N MET A 1 -7.22 -6.37 6.60
CA MET A 1 -7.51 -5.83 5.24
C MET A 1 -7.11 -6.79 4.12
N SER A 2 -5.90 -7.36 4.06
CA SER A 2 -5.52 -8.27 2.95
C SER A 2 -6.46 -9.45 2.73
N ARG A 3 -6.96 -10.08 3.81
CA ARG A 3 -7.97 -11.15 3.69
C ARG A 3 -9.32 -10.64 3.16
N VAL A 4 -9.73 -9.44 3.54
CA VAL A 4 -10.96 -8.81 3.02
C VAL A 4 -10.82 -8.60 1.51
N LEU A 5 -9.66 -8.09 1.07
CA LEU A 5 -9.39 -7.86 -0.35
C LEU A 5 -9.33 -9.16 -1.15
N GLU A 6 -8.70 -10.22 -0.62
CA GLU A 6 -8.67 -11.55 -1.22
C GLU A 6 -10.08 -12.12 -1.43
N SER A 7 -10.92 -12.06 -0.38
CA SER A 7 -12.33 -12.47 -0.48
C SER A 7 -13.12 -11.62 -1.48
N ALA A 8 -12.86 -10.31 -1.51
CA ALA A 8 -13.49 -9.41 -2.46
C ALA A 8 -13.12 -9.72 -3.91
N CYS A 9 -11.87 -10.11 -4.19
CA CYS A 9 -11.46 -10.59 -5.50
C CYS A 9 -12.27 -11.84 -5.90
N GLY A 10 -12.38 -12.84 -5.02
CA GLY A 10 -13.17 -14.04 -5.26
C GLY A 10 -14.64 -13.73 -5.55
N ASN A 11 -15.27 -12.87 -4.73
CA ASN A 11 -16.67 -12.45 -4.91
C ASN A 11 -16.89 -11.67 -6.20
N ALA A 12 -15.88 -10.95 -6.67
CA ALA A 12 -15.93 -10.17 -7.91
C ALA A 12 -15.58 -11.02 -9.16
N GLY A 13 -15.23 -12.30 -9.00
CA GLY A 13 -14.76 -13.15 -10.09
C GLY A 13 -13.41 -12.72 -10.65
N VAL A 14 -12.58 -12.03 -9.85
CA VAL A 14 -11.26 -11.54 -10.23
C VAL A 14 -10.19 -12.42 -9.60
N VAL A 15 -9.26 -12.92 -10.41
CA VAL A 15 -8.12 -13.68 -9.91
C VAL A 15 -7.18 -12.74 -9.17
N GLY A 16 -6.97 -13.01 -7.88
CA GLY A 16 -6.07 -12.26 -7.02
C GLY A 16 -5.16 -13.17 -6.21
N LYS A 17 -3.90 -12.79 -6.06
CA LYS A 17 -2.94 -13.46 -5.20
C LYS A 17 -2.68 -12.60 -3.97
N ARG A 18 -2.86 -13.14 -2.77
CA ARG A 18 -2.57 -12.45 -1.52
C ARG A 18 -1.11 -12.61 -1.13
N GLY A 19 -0.50 -11.52 -0.67
CA GLY A 19 0.89 -11.48 -0.24
C GLY A 19 1.82 -11.05 -1.37
N GLY A 20 3.10 -11.09 -1.08
CA GLY A 20 4.15 -10.65 -1.98
C GLY A 20 4.83 -9.36 -1.52
N THR A 21 5.92 -9.05 -2.17
CA THR A 21 6.74 -7.86 -1.90
C THR A 21 6.63 -6.88 -3.07
N TYR A 22 6.22 -5.66 -2.76
CA TYR A 22 6.12 -4.56 -3.71
C TYR A 22 7.39 -3.71 -3.65
N LEU A 23 8.12 -3.63 -4.75
CA LEU A 23 9.22 -2.68 -4.92
C LEU A 23 8.65 -1.34 -5.36
N CYS A 24 8.94 -0.28 -4.62
CA CYS A 24 8.62 1.08 -5.02
C CYS A 24 9.87 1.77 -5.51
N MET A 25 9.96 1.99 -6.82
CA MET A 25 11.07 2.72 -7.43
C MET A 25 10.79 4.22 -7.48
N GLU A 26 11.84 5.03 -7.48
CA GLU A 26 11.71 6.49 -7.43
C GLU A 26 11.16 7.06 -8.75
N GLY A 27 11.61 6.56 -9.90
CA GLY A 27 11.32 7.20 -11.19
C GLY A 27 12.15 8.48 -11.42
N PRO A 28 11.83 9.28 -12.44
CA PRO A 28 10.69 9.20 -13.37
C PRO A 28 10.80 8.11 -14.44
N GLN A 29 11.97 7.54 -14.69
CA GLN A 29 12.18 6.46 -15.66
C GLN A 29 11.75 5.10 -15.08
N PHE A 30 11.43 4.16 -15.96
CA PHE A 30 11.30 2.77 -15.58
C PHE A 30 12.67 2.11 -15.38
N SER A 31 12.68 0.94 -14.73
CA SER A 31 13.89 0.19 -14.47
C SER A 31 14.60 -0.21 -15.77
N THR A 32 15.91 -0.12 -15.74
CA THR A 32 16.76 -0.79 -16.72
C THR A 32 16.67 -2.32 -16.55
N ARG A 33 17.04 -3.07 -17.59
CA ARG A 33 17.07 -4.53 -17.53
C ARG A 33 18.00 -5.06 -16.40
N ALA A 34 19.09 -4.36 -16.14
CA ALA A 34 20.01 -4.70 -15.06
C ALA A 34 19.36 -4.54 -13.68
N GLU A 35 18.70 -3.41 -13.44
CA GLU A 35 17.93 -3.15 -12.21
C GLU A 35 16.82 -4.18 -12.02
N SER A 36 16.05 -4.46 -13.06
CA SER A 36 14.97 -5.43 -13.04
C SER A 36 15.46 -6.83 -12.65
N ASN A 37 16.60 -7.27 -13.17
CA ASN A 37 17.23 -8.53 -12.78
C ASN A 37 17.68 -8.54 -11.30
N VAL A 38 18.21 -7.41 -10.80
CA VAL A 38 18.57 -7.27 -9.38
C VAL A 38 17.31 -7.36 -8.51
N TYR A 39 16.25 -6.63 -8.81
CA TYR A 39 15.00 -6.66 -8.04
C TYR A 39 14.39 -8.05 -8.00
N ARG A 40 14.44 -8.76 -9.13
CA ARG A 40 14.00 -10.14 -9.21
C ARG A 40 14.86 -11.07 -8.33
N SER A 41 16.18 -10.88 -8.30
CA SER A 41 17.07 -11.66 -7.43
C SER A 41 16.82 -11.43 -5.94
N TRP A 42 16.28 -10.26 -5.57
CA TRP A 42 15.83 -9.94 -4.21
C TRP A 42 14.45 -10.53 -3.86
N GLY A 43 13.81 -11.22 -4.80
CA GLY A 43 12.49 -11.82 -4.56
C GLY A 43 11.34 -10.82 -4.57
N MET A 44 11.46 -9.71 -5.30
CA MET A 44 10.37 -8.77 -5.47
C MET A 44 9.30 -9.36 -6.40
N ASP A 45 8.03 -9.26 -6.01
CA ASP A 45 6.89 -9.82 -6.76
C ASP A 45 6.29 -8.83 -7.75
N VAL A 46 6.21 -7.57 -7.37
CA VAL A 46 5.67 -6.48 -8.20
C VAL A 46 6.50 -5.20 -8.04
N ILE A 47 6.47 -4.36 -9.08
CA ILE A 47 7.15 -3.08 -9.11
C ILE A 47 6.17 -1.95 -9.48
N GLY A 48 6.36 -0.79 -8.90
CA GLY A 48 5.66 0.45 -9.21
C GLY A 48 6.32 1.64 -8.54
N MET A 49 5.68 2.82 -8.57
CA MET A 49 6.33 4.07 -8.17
C MET A 49 5.69 4.77 -6.97
N THR A 50 4.45 4.47 -6.60
CA THR A 50 3.65 5.35 -5.74
C THR A 50 3.21 4.74 -4.41
N ASN A 51 3.49 3.47 -4.16
CA ASN A 51 2.93 2.73 -3.04
C ASN A 51 3.58 3.04 -1.68
N LEU A 52 4.90 3.24 -1.64
CA LEU A 52 5.66 3.37 -0.38
C LEU A 52 5.26 4.61 0.42
N GLN A 53 5.08 5.73 -0.26
CA GLN A 53 4.70 7.01 0.36
C GLN A 53 3.34 6.89 1.03
N GLU A 54 2.36 6.32 0.34
CA GLU A 54 1.02 6.08 0.87
C GLU A 54 1.04 5.12 2.06
N ALA A 55 1.79 4.03 1.96
CA ALA A 55 1.92 3.06 3.05
C ALA A 55 2.52 3.69 4.32
N ARG A 56 3.52 4.57 4.18
CA ARG A 56 4.14 5.30 5.29
C ARG A 56 3.17 6.28 5.94
N LEU A 57 2.50 7.11 5.13
CA LEU A 57 1.52 8.08 5.61
C LEU A 57 0.31 7.40 6.27
N ALA A 58 -0.19 6.30 5.69
CA ALA A 58 -1.26 5.52 6.28
C ALA A 58 -0.85 4.94 7.65
N ARG A 59 0.42 4.50 7.78
CA ARG A 59 0.93 4.02 9.07
C ARG A 59 1.05 5.13 10.10
N GLU A 60 1.52 6.30 9.71
CA GLU A 60 1.58 7.50 10.55
C GLU A 60 0.18 7.93 11.02
N ALA A 61 -0.81 7.87 10.11
CA ALA A 61 -2.21 8.15 10.45
C ALA A 61 -2.93 6.97 11.13
N GLU A 62 -2.24 5.88 11.45
CA GLU A 62 -2.79 4.67 12.07
C GLU A 62 -3.96 4.05 11.29
N ILE A 63 -3.93 4.18 9.98
CA ILE A 63 -4.89 3.62 9.03
C ILE A 63 -4.45 2.21 8.61
N CYS A 64 -5.41 1.28 8.51
CA CYS A 64 -5.17 -0.02 7.91
C CYS A 64 -4.96 0.16 6.40
N TYR A 65 -3.80 -0.19 5.91
CA TYR A 65 -3.43 -0.05 4.50
C TYR A 65 -3.23 -1.43 3.85
N VAL A 66 -3.66 -1.57 2.63
CA VAL A 66 -3.40 -2.72 1.77
C VAL A 66 -3.39 -2.27 0.32
N THR A 67 -2.44 -2.75 -0.45
CA THR A 67 -2.34 -2.46 -1.87
C THR A 67 -3.05 -3.53 -2.68
N ALA A 68 -3.89 -3.11 -3.63
CA ALA A 68 -4.36 -3.93 -4.73
C ALA A 68 -3.52 -3.58 -5.96
N ALA A 69 -2.47 -4.35 -6.22
CA ALA A 69 -1.62 -4.13 -7.39
C ALA A 69 -2.31 -4.69 -8.64
N MET A 70 -2.73 -3.80 -9.52
CA MET A 70 -3.36 -4.15 -10.80
C MET A 70 -2.25 -4.32 -11.84
N VAL A 71 -1.75 -5.55 -11.97
CA VAL A 71 -0.63 -5.88 -12.85
C VAL A 71 -1.04 -5.72 -14.31
N THR A 72 -0.21 -5.06 -15.10
CA THR A 72 -0.43 -4.82 -16.54
C THR A 72 0.36 -5.77 -17.42
N ASP A 73 1.62 -5.98 -17.08
CA ASP A 73 2.59 -6.74 -17.84
C ASP A 73 3.75 -7.22 -16.97
N TYR A 74 4.68 -7.92 -17.57
CA TYR A 74 5.95 -8.25 -16.96
C TYR A 74 6.94 -7.09 -17.12
N ASP A 75 7.84 -6.92 -16.14
CA ASP A 75 8.95 -5.98 -16.25
C ASP A 75 9.96 -6.42 -17.32
N CYS A 76 10.87 -5.52 -17.72
CA CYS A 76 11.79 -5.64 -18.85
C CYS A 76 12.78 -6.82 -18.81
N TRP A 77 12.80 -7.59 -17.71
CA TRP A 77 13.54 -8.86 -17.63
C TRP A 77 12.89 -9.99 -18.46
N HIS A 78 11.58 -9.88 -18.75
CA HIS A 78 10.87 -10.96 -19.44
C HIS A 78 11.26 -11.04 -20.91
N PRO A 79 11.54 -12.24 -21.47
CA PRO A 79 12.05 -12.38 -22.82
C PRO A 79 11.11 -11.88 -23.93
N HIS A 80 9.81 -11.77 -23.62
CA HIS A 80 8.79 -11.28 -24.56
C HIS A 80 8.32 -9.85 -24.25
N HIS A 81 9.07 -9.08 -23.45
CA HIS A 81 8.71 -7.71 -23.09
C HIS A 81 8.56 -6.81 -24.34
N ASP A 82 9.46 -6.94 -25.29
CA ASP A 82 9.48 -6.13 -26.53
C ASP A 82 8.30 -6.42 -27.48
N SER A 83 7.52 -7.48 -27.22
CA SER A 83 6.36 -7.84 -28.04
C SER A 83 5.03 -7.23 -27.58
N VAL A 84 5.02 -6.53 -26.42
CA VAL A 84 3.82 -5.93 -25.87
C VAL A 84 3.54 -4.60 -26.56
N THR A 85 2.41 -4.52 -27.27
CA THR A 85 1.99 -3.28 -27.94
C THR A 85 1.26 -2.33 -26.99
N VAL A 86 1.27 -1.02 -27.32
CA VAL A 86 0.53 0.00 -26.56
C VAL A 86 -0.94 -0.34 -26.46
N ASP A 87 -1.56 -0.84 -27.51
CA ASP A 87 -2.97 -1.22 -27.53
C ASP A 87 -3.28 -2.37 -26.56
N GLN A 88 -2.38 -3.34 -26.45
CA GLN A 88 -2.51 -4.42 -25.47
C GLN A 88 -2.43 -3.90 -24.04
N VAL A 89 -1.50 -2.98 -23.75
CA VAL A 89 -1.38 -2.35 -22.43
C VAL A 89 -2.65 -1.58 -22.09
N VAL A 90 -3.18 -0.79 -23.02
CA VAL A 90 -4.41 -0.02 -22.84
C VAL A 90 -5.61 -0.95 -22.58
N ALA A 91 -5.73 -2.03 -23.32
CA ALA A 91 -6.80 -3.02 -23.12
C ALA A 91 -6.73 -3.66 -21.72
N VAL A 92 -5.53 -4.00 -21.25
CA VAL A 92 -5.32 -4.53 -19.88
C VAL A 92 -5.65 -3.48 -18.82
N LEU A 93 -5.25 -2.22 -19.02
CA LEU A 93 -5.56 -1.12 -18.10
C LEU A 93 -7.08 -0.90 -17.97
N LEU A 94 -7.81 -0.88 -19.07
CA LEU A 94 -9.27 -0.73 -19.06
C LEU A 94 -9.94 -1.90 -18.32
N LYS A 95 -9.50 -3.12 -18.61
CA LYS A 95 -10.00 -4.31 -17.91
C LYS A 95 -9.68 -4.30 -16.41
N ASN A 96 -8.48 -3.87 -16.05
CA ASN A 96 -8.06 -3.70 -14.67
C ASN A 96 -8.91 -2.65 -13.95
N ALA A 97 -9.25 -1.54 -14.60
CA ALA A 97 -10.12 -0.50 -14.02
C ALA A 97 -11.53 -1.05 -13.71
N GLU A 98 -12.13 -1.82 -14.64
CA GLU A 98 -13.42 -2.48 -14.39
C GLU A 98 -13.34 -3.46 -13.21
N ASN A 99 -12.30 -4.29 -13.18
CA ASN A 99 -12.07 -5.26 -12.11
C ASN A 99 -11.84 -4.56 -10.76
N ALA A 100 -11.05 -3.49 -10.73
CA ALA A 100 -10.82 -2.69 -9.55
C ALA A 100 -12.13 -2.14 -8.98
N CYS A 101 -13.02 -1.60 -9.81
CA CYS A 101 -14.33 -1.11 -9.37
C CYS A 101 -15.17 -2.21 -8.70
N LYS A 102 -15.18 -3.43 -9.26
CA LYS A 102 -15.90 -4.57 -8.70
C LYS A 102 -15.32 -4.99 -7.35
N VAL A 103 -13.98 -5.13 -7.29
CA VAL A 103 -13.25 -5.53 -6.08
C VAL A 103 -13.40 -4.49 -4.98
N ILE A 104 -13.30 -3.20 -5.28
CA ILE A 104 -13.47 -2.12 -4.30
C ILE A 104 -14.87 -2.14 -3.69
N ARG A 105 -15.92 -2.26 -4.52
CA ARG A 105 -17.31 -2.35 -4.02
C ARG A 105 -17.48 -3.54 -3.07
N ALA A 106 -16.98 -4.72 -3.44
CA ALA A 106 -17.03 -5.91 -2.61
C ALA A 106 -16.22 -5.76 -1.32
N ALA A 107 -15.02 -5.16 -1.39
CA ALA A 107 -14.13 -4.93 -0.25
C ALA A 107 -14.74 -3.93 0.75
N VAL A 108 -15.34 -2.84 0.27
CA VAL A 108 -16.02 -1.85 1.13
C VAL A 108 -17.17 -2.50 1.89
N ALA A 109 -18.02 -3.27 1.20
CA ALA A 109 -19.12 -4.00 1.84
C ALA A 109 -18.66 -5.03 2.88
N ALA A 110 -17.50 -5.66 2.66
CA ALA A 110 -16.94 -6.69 3.54
C ALA A 110 -16.02 -6.11 4.64
N THR A 111 -15.76 -4.80 4.64
CA THR A 111 -14.87 -4.20 5.65
C THR A 111 -15.55 -4.19 7.01
N PRO A 112 -14.93 -4.82 8.04
CA PRO A 112 -15.54 -4.89 9.36
C PRO A 112 -15.60 -3.51 10.04
N ALA A 113 -16.71 -3.21 10.70
CA ALA A 113 -16.91 -1.96 11.43
C ALA A 113 -15.91 -1.79 12.59
N LYS A 114 -15.48 -2.91 13.21
CA LYS A 114 -14.51 -2.89 14.31
C LYS A 114 -13.17 -3.45 13.85
N ARG A 115 -12.10 -2.74 14.14
CA ARG A 115 -10.73 -3.20 13.90
C ARG A 115 -10.34 -4.31 14.88
N SER A 116 -9.69 -5.36 14.37
CA SER A 116 -9.05 -6.43 15.15
C SER A 116 -7.53 -6.45 15.04
N CYS A 117 -6.94 -5.45 14.37
CA CYS A 117 -5.50 -5.34 14.14
C CYS A 117 -4.85 -4.26 15.00
N LYS A 118 -3.51 -4.30 15.09
CA LYS A 118 -2.70 -3.33 15.84
C LYS A 118 -2.45 -2.01 15.09
N CYS A 119 -2.99 -1.81 13.88
CA CYS A 119 -2.72 -0.60 13.09
C CYS A 119 -3.13 0.68 13.81
N GLY A 120 -4.23 0.66 14.58
CA GLY A 120 -4.70 1.81 15.34
C GLY A 120 -3.85 2.21 16.56
N ALA A 121 -2.76 1.48 16.83
CA ALA A 121 -1.78 1.77 17.87
C ALA A 121 -0.35 1.78 17.30
N ALA A 122 -0.20 2.07 16.01
CA ALA A 122 1.09 2.01 15.33
C ALA A 122 2.11 3.01 15.88
N LEU A 123 1.65 4.11 16.47
CA LEU A 123 2.50 5.17 17.03
C LEU A 123 2.72 5.04 18.56
N GLN A 124 2.19 4.00 19.18
CA GLN A 124 2.25 3.84 20.64
C GLN A 124 3.67 3.99 21.21
N HIS A 125 4.67 3.53 20.49
CA HIS A 125 6.08 3.59 20.88
C HIS A 125 6.94 4.41 19.92
N ALA A 126 6.34 5.24 19.07
CA ALA A 126 7.06 6.00 18.05
C ALA A 126 7.55 7.38 18.54
N ILE A 127 6.98 7.91 19.63
CA ILE A 127 7.31 9.23 20.17
C ILE A 127 8.43 9.06 21.18
N LEU A 128 9.66 9.35 20.77
CA LEU A 128 10.86 9.25 21.62
C LEU A 128 11.15 10.54 22.41
N THR A 129 10.64 11.69 21.92
CA THR A 129 10.83 12.98 22.56
C THR A 129 10.07 13.03 23.89
N GLU A 130 10.72 13.47 24.95
CA GLU A 130 10.09 13.74 26.24
C GLU A 130 8.92 14.71 26.06
N ARG A 131 7.80 14.38 26.67
CA ARG A 131 6.54 15.09 26.41
C ARG A 131 6.57 16.56 26.79
N ASP A 132 7.24 16.88 27.91
CA ASP A 132 7.44 18.26 28.41
C ASP A 132 8.33 19.10 27.46
N LYS A 133 9.15 18.46 26.64
CA LYS A 133 10.03 19.12 25.65
C LYS A 133 9.33 19.42 24.33
N ILE A 134 8.11 18.89 24.11
CA ILE A 134 7.38 19.16 22.87
C ILE A 134 6.68 20.51 22.97
N PRO A 135 7.02 21.51 22.12
CA PRO A 135 6.41 22.84 22.16
C PRO A 135 4.89 22.78 21.96
N SER A 136 4.16 23.66 22.63
CA SER A 136 2.69 23.74 22.53
C SER A 136 2.20 23.93 21.09
N ALA A 137 2.87 24.75 20.31
CA ALA A 137 2.57 24.95 18.89
C ALA A 137 2.70 23.65 18.07
N THR A 138 3.71 22.82 18.37
CA THR A 138 3.90 21.52 17.73
C THR A 138 2.83 20.52 18.14
N ARG A 139 2.45 20.52 19.43
CA ARG A 139 1.34 19.68 19.94
C ARG A 139 0.04 20.00 19.23
N GLU A 140 -0.31 21.27 19.11
CA GLU A 140 -1.54 21.70 18.44
C GLU A 140 -1.50 21.34 16.95
N LYS A 141 -0.38 21.57 16.25
CA LYS A 141 -0.19 21.21 14.83
C LYS A 141 -0.38 19.71 14.58
N LEU A 142 0.11 18.85 15.49
CA LEU A 142 0.08 17.39 15.35
C LEU A 142 -1.07 16.72 16.12
N LYS A 143 -1.98 17.48 16.70
CA LYS A 143 -3.05 17.00 17.55
C LYS A 143 -3.90 15.92 16.92
N LEU A 144 -4.23 16.05 15.63
CA LEU A 144 -5.03 15.06 14.90
C LEU A 144 -4.37 13.68 14.86
N ILE A 145 -3.03 13.62 14.75
CA ILE A 145 -2.26 12.38 14.63
C ILE A 145 -1.82 11.88 16.00
N LEU A 146 -1.29 12.78 16.83
CA LEU A 146 -0.61 12.42 18.09
C LEU A 146 -1.40 12.75 19.36
N GLY A 147 -2.53 13.44 19.28
CA GLY A 147 -3.28 13.93 20.45
C GLY A 147 -3.53 12.85 21.50
N LYS A 148 -4.00 11.68 21.08
CA LYS A 148 -4.26 10.57 22.00
C LYS A 148 -3.02 10.04 22.75
N TYR A 149 -1.82 10.35 22.26
CA TYR A 149 -0.55 9.96 22.88
C TYR A 149 0.09 11.10 23.69
N LEU A 150 -0.30 12.35 23.41
CA LEU A 150 0.27 13.53 24.06
C LEU A 150 -0.62 14.04 25.21
N ASP A 151 -1.95 13.91 25.06
CA ASP A 151 -2.93 14.45 26.02
C ASP A 151 -3.23 13.48 27.16
N HIS A 152 -3.11 12.17 26.95
CA HIS A 152 -3.22 11.19 28.02
C HIS A 152 -1.84 10.93 28.62
N GLY A 153 -1.61 11.49 29.82
CA GLY A 153 -0.42 11.21 30.62
C GLY A 153 -0.15 9.71 30.72
N ALA A 154 1.11 9.32 30.61
CA ALA A 154 1.57 7.96 30.64
C ALA A 154 0.81 7.10 31.68
N GLN A 155 -0.02 6.20 31.18
CA GLN A 155 -0.29 4.99 31.95
C GLN A 155 0.80 3.99 31.50
N ALA A 156 1.74 3.79 32.42
CA ALA A 156 2.81 2.82 32.34
C ALA A 156 2.26 1.39 32.22
#